data_5264d394b4e56b22bd8443adbbe42f61
#
_entry.id   5264d394b4e56b22bd8443adbbe42f61
#
_cell.length_a   1.000
_cell.length_b   1.000
_cell.length_c   1.000
_cell.angle_alpha   90.00
_cell.angle_beta   90.00
_cell.angle_gamma   90.00
#
_symmetry.space_group_name_H-M   'P 1'
#
loop_
_entity.id
_entity.type
_entity.pdbx_description
1 polymer ?
#
loop_
_entity_poly.entity_id
_entity_poly.type
_entity_poly.pdbx_seq_one_letter_code
_entity_poly.pdbx_strand_id
1 'polypeptide(L)'
;MTQLVFSDAQYWEDFLPLTYTRPVAAMRCGIFTFSERWQHLLRMDQVAYLTESYLQQKYLGAQEVESLFLVPNFLPTASVLEQIKQLSLGEALVYKNELLAARITMKDFSLNQIEKMIDITEDLLFFTKPTDLFTYNQVAIDFDFELITKDRSSEPLSETCGLLGDPKDLFIEPGAQLEYATLNTKTGKIYIGKNAEVMEGCHLRGPIALGEESKFNLGAKIYGPTTIGPHCKVGGEVNNLVIFGYSNKGHDGFIGNSVIGEWCNIGADTNSSNLKNNYAEVKLWSYRTKRFEGTGLQFAGLIMGDHAKTAINTQLNTGTVVGVGANIFKSGFPPNLIEGFSWGGMKGDPKFRLEKAYEVAEKAMGRRKIPLLEVDKEIIRTIYEQY
;
A
#
# COMPACT_ATOMS: atom_id res chain seq x y z
N MET A 1 -19.46 3.36 -23.33
CA MET A 1 -19.33 3.37 -21.86
C MET A 1 -18.08 4.14 -21.53
N THR A 2 -18.12 5.02 -20.56
CA THR A 2 -16.94 5.82 -20.15
C THR A 2 -16.02 4.96 -19.29
N GLN A 3 -14.73 4.94 -19.59
CA GLN A 3 -13.72 4.21 -18.87
C GLN A 3 -12.94 5.15 -17.92
N LEU A 4 -12.56 4.68 -16.72
CA LEU A 4 -11.65 5.38 -15.83
C LEU A 4 -10.22 4.92 -16.11
N VAL A 5 -9.35 5.86 -16.51
CA VAL A 5 -7.97 5.55 -16.89
C VAL A 5 -7.02 6.17 -15.89
N PHE A 6 -6.38 5.33 -15.10
CA PHE A 6 -5.36 5.76 -14.15
C PHE A 6 -3.99 5.88 -14.81
N SER A 7 -3.31 6.98 -14.55
CA SER A 7 -1.95 7.21 -15.03
C SER A 7 -0.96 7.26 -13.88
N ASP A 8 0.15 6.57 -14.03
CA ASP A 8 1.28 6.68 -13.11
C ASP A 8 1.99 8.04 -13.25
N ALA A 9 1.77 8.75 -14.37
CA ALA A 9 2.46 10.00 -14.68
C ALA A 9 3.98 9.89 -14.40
N GLN A 10 4.54 10.85 -13.64
CA GLN A 10 5.96 10.82 -13.25
C GLN A 10 6.25 10.04 -11.96
N TYR A 11 5.23 9.46 -11.29
CA TYR A 11 5.36 8.96 -9.91
C TYR A 11 5.82 7.51 -9.81
N TRP A 12 5.79 6.71 -10.88
CA TRP A 12 6.09 5.29 -10.81
C TRP A 12 7.47 4.98 -10.21
N GLU A 13 8.52 5.68 -10.67
CA GLU A 13 9.89 5.51 -10.15
C GLU A 13 10.05 5.97 -8.71
N ASP A 14 9.28 6.97 -8.28
CA ASP A 14 9.38 7.53 -6.93
C ASP A 14 8.91 6.56 -5.85
N PHE A 15 8.04 5.62 -6.21
CA PHE A 15 7.52 4.61 -5.31
C PHE A 15 8.25 3.26 -5.35
N LEU A 16 9.29 3.12 -6.18
CA LEU A 16 10.10 1.90 -6.15
C LEU A 16 10.68 1.63 -4.74
N PRO A 17 10.70 0.37 -4.28
CA PRO A 17 10.45 -0.89 -5.00
C PRO A 17 8.97 -1.35 -5.03
N LEU A 18 8.03 -0.55 -4.50
CA LEU A 18 6.63 -0.95 -4.32
C LEU A 18 5.86 -1.03 -5.65
N THR A 19 6.26 -0.23 -6.63
CA THR A 19 5.64 -0.15 -7.96
C THR A 19 6.25 -1.08 -9.00
N TYR A 20 7.32 -1.81 -8.69
CA TYR A 20 7.87 -2.80 -9.63
C TYR A 20 6.83 -3.82 -10.13
N THR A 21 5.88 -4.22 -9.30
CA THR A 21 4.91 -5.26 -9.60
C THR A 21 3.51 -4.73 -9.91
N ARG A 22 3.32 -3.41 -9.86
CA ARG A 22 2.01 -2.76 -10.01
C ARG A 22 2.10 -1.30 -10.41
N PRO A 23 1.02 -0.72 -10.99
CA PRO A 23 0.90 0.72 -11.18
C PRO A 23 0.70 1.44 -9.83
N VAL A 24 0.96 2.74 -9.81
CA VAL A 24 0.71 3.62 -8.66
C VAL A 24 -0.72 3.47 -8.13
N ALA A 25 -1.69 3.40 -9.03
CA ALA A 25 -3.11 3.25 -8.68
C ALA A 25 -3.42 2.00 -7.83
N ALA A 26 -2.62 0.93 -7.94
CA ALA A 26 -2.80 -0.31 -7.21
C ALA A 26 -2.09 -0.33 -5.83
N MET A 27 -1.44 0.75 -5.42
CA MET A 27 -0.88 0.88 -4.07
C MET A 27 -1.98 1.17 -3.06
N ARG A 28 -1.82 0.64 -1.84
CA ARG A 28 -2.75 0.81 -0.72
C ARG A 28 -2.28 1.87 0.27
N CYS A 29 -3.22 2.73 0.69
CA CYS A 29 -3.08 3.64 1.80
C CYS A 29 -4.49 3.96 2.32
N GLY A 30 -4.70 3.93 3.63
CA GLY A 30 -6.06 3.94 4.18
C GLY A 30 -6.71 2.54 4.09
N ILE A 31 -8.01 2.47 3.87
CA ILE A 31 -8.75 1.20 3.72
C ILE A 31 -8.59 0.65 2.30
N PHE A 32 -8.52 1.52 1.30
CA PHE A 32 -8.51 1.21 -0.12
C PHE A 32 -7.12 1.27 -0.76
N THR A 33 -6.98 0.69 -1.95
CA THR A 33 -5.98 1.14 -2.93
C THR A 33 -6.41 2.50 -3.51
N PHE A 34 -5.49 3.21 -4.18
CA PHE A 34 -5.89 4.45 -4.85
C PHE A 34 -6.96 4.18 -5.92
N SER A 35 -6.83 3.09 -6.68
CA SER A 35 -7.84 2.68 -7.67
C SER A 35 -9.20 2.42 -7.03
N GLU A 36 -9.28 1.59 -5.98
CA GLU A 36 -10.52 1.29 -5.26
C GLU A 36 -11.19 2.55 -4.74
N ARG A 37 -10.44 3.47 -4.14
CA ARG A 37 -10.96 4.76 -3.65
C ARG A 37 -11.64 5.56 -4.75
N TRP A 38 -10.95 5.72 -5.89
CA TRP A 38 -11.51 6.48 -7.00
C TRP A 38 -12.70 5.80 -7.67
N GLN A 39 -12.71 4.46 -7.75
CA GLN A 39 -13.88 3.71 -8.22
C GLN A 39 -15.10 3.97 -7.32
N HIS A 40 -14.93 3.95 -6.01
CA HIS A 40 -15.99 4.28 -5.05
C HIS A 40 -16.49 5.74 -5.21
N LEU A 41 -15.58 6.72 -5.31
CA LEU A 41 -15.90 8.13 -5.42
C LEU A 41 -16.66 8.47 -6.70
N LEU A 42 -16.27 7.85 -7.81
CA LEU A 42 -16.81 8.13 -9.14
C LEU A 42 -17.91 7.14 -9.56
N ARG A 43 -18.09 6.03 -8.83
CA ARG A 43 -19.00 4.92 -9.16
C ARG A 43 -18.73 4.36 -10.55
N MET A 44 -17.45 4.11 -10.86
CA MET A 44 -16.97 3.59 -12.13
C MET A 44 -16.19 2.30 -11.91
N ASP A 45 -16.64 1.19 -12.52
CA ASP A 45 -16.05 -0.14 -12.35
C ASP A 45 -15.08 -0.51 -13.48
N GLN A 46 -15.25 0.11 -14.67
CA GLN A 46 -14.36 -0.14 -15.80
C GLN A 46 -13.10 0.71 -15.67
N VAL A 47 -11.99 0.06 -15.37
CA VAL A 47 -10.70 0.72 -15.18
C VAL A 47 -9.67 0.26 -16.20
N ALA A 48 -8.76 1.17 -16.53
CA ALA A 48 -7.56 0.90 -17.31
C ALA A 48 -6.37 1.66 -16.72
N TYR A 49 -5.17 1.31 -17.17
CA TYR A 49 -3.94 1.82 -16.60
C TYR A 49 -2.98 2.28 -17.70
N LEU A 50 -2.40 3.46 -17.50
CA LEU A 50 -1.24 3.96 -18.25
C LEU A 50 -0.04 3.82 -17.30
N THR A 51 0.69 2.75 -17.45
CA THR A 51 1.80 2.34 -16.60
C THR A 51 2.94 1.77 -17.44
N GLU A 52 3.99 1.27 -16.79
CA GLU A 52 5.12 0.61 -17.46
C GLU A 52 4.66 -0.50 -18.40
N SER A 53 5.30 -0.59 -19.56
CA SER A 53 4.89 -1.49 -20.65
C SER A 53 4.80 -2.96 -20.23
N TYR A 54 5.73 -3.41 -19.38
CA TYR A 54 5.74 -4.79 -18.90
C TYR A 54 4.61 -5.10 -17.89
N LEU A 55 4.00 -4.08 -17.26
CA LEU A 55 2.84 -4.22 -16.38
C LEU A 55 1.52 -4.26 -17.15
N GLN A 56 1.45 -3.72 -18.37
CA GLN A 56 0.20 -3.57 -19.12
C GLN A 56 -0.48 -4.89 -19.51
N GLN A 57 0.25 -6.01 -19.52
CA GLN A 57 -0.38 -7.33 -19.75
C GLN A 57 -1.26 -7.77 -18.57
N LYS A 58 -0.93 -7.35 -17.37
CA LYS A 58 -1.71 -7.62 -16.15
C LYS A 58 -2.69 -6.48 -15.84
N TYR A 59 -2.24 -5.26 -15.99
CA TYR A 59 -2.99 -4.03 -15.77
C TYR A 59 -3.37 -3.44 -17.12
N LEU A 60 -4.53 -3.86 -17.63
CA LEU A 60 -4.93 -3.60 -19.01
C LEU A 60 -4.93 -2.11 -19.34
N GLY A 61 -4.39 -1.78 -20.49
CA GLY A 61 -4.38 -0.43 -21.03
C GLY A 61 -5.75 0.06 -21.48
N ALA A 62 -5.86 1.35 -21.75
CA ALA A 62 -7.08 1.99 -22.15
C ALA A 62 -7.57 1.53 -23.54
N GLN A 63 -8.90 1.43 -23.70
CA GLN A 63 -9.56 1.20 -24.97
C GLN A 63 -9.84 2.52 -25.70
N GLU A 64 -10.10 2.47 -27.01
CA GLU A 64 -10.46 3.64 -27.83
C GLU A 64 -11.91 4.11 -27.56
N VAL A 65 -12.17 4.59 -26.34
CA VAL A 65 -13.47 5.10 -25.91
C VAL A 65 -13.31 6.41 -25.15
N GLU A 66 -14.39 7.15 -25.00
CA GLU A 66 -14.43 8.28 -24.09
C GLU A 66 -14.03 7.83 -22.69
N SER A 67 -13.06 8.52 -22.11
CA SER A 67 -12.43 8.13 -20.85
C SER A 67 -12.22 9.33 -19.94
N LEU A 68 -12.32 9.07 -18.64
CA LEU A 68 -11.83 9.96 -17.62
C LEU A 68 -10.40 9.54 -17.23
N PHE A 69 -9.43 10.30 -17.74
CA PHE A 69 -8.03 10.19 -17.32
C PHE A 69 -7.86 10.78 -15.93
N LEU A 70 -7.07 10.11 -15.07
CA LEU A 70 -6.84 10.55 -13.69
C LEU A 70 -5.46 10.12 -13.18
N VAL A 71 -4.74 11.04 -12.55
CA VAL A 71 -3.58 10.74 -11.68
C VAL A 71 -4.12 10.34 -10.31
N PRO A 72 -3.89 9.11 -9.80
CA PRO A 72 -4.70 8.57 -8.69
C PRO A 72 -4.18 8.88 -7.29
N ASN A 73 -2.93 9.30 -7.15
CA ASN A 73 -2.18 9.36 -5.88
C ASN A 73 -2.41 10.65 -5.08
N PHE A 74 -3.67 11.07 -4.95
CA PHE A 74 -4.06 12.18 -4.06
C PHE A 74 -5.43 11.92 -3.42
N LEU A 75 -5.72 12.66 -2.37
CA LEU A 75 -7.05 12.73 -1.75
C LEU A 75 -7.76 13.98 -2.26
N PRO A 76 -8.93 13.83 -2.92
CA PRO A 76 -9.66 14.98 -3.42
C PRO A 76 -10.38 15.71 -2.29
N THR A 77 -10.49 17.03 -2.40
CA THR A 77 -11.50 17.78 -1.68
C THR A 77 -12.88 17.57 -2.32
N ALA A 78 -13.95 17.93 -1.63
CA ALA A 78 -15.29 17.84 -2.19
C ALA A 78 -15.44 18.68 -3.47
N SER A 79 -14.83 19.88 -3.50
CA SER A 79 -14.82 20.77 -4.65
C SER A 79 -14.14 20.15 -5.87
N VAL A 80 -12.92 19.60 -5.70
CA VAL A 80 -12.17 18.98 -6.79
C VAL A 80 -12.87 17.71 -7.29
N LEU A 81 -13.45 16.93 -6.40
CA LEU A 81 -14.22 15.75 -6.80
C LEU A 81 -15.41 16.12 -7.70
N GLU A 82 -16.15 17.18 -7.34
CA GLU A 82 -17.26 17.64 -8.16
C GLU A 82 -16.79 18.22 -9.51
N GLN A 83 -15.67 18.95 -9.53
CA GLN A 83 -15.07 19.42 -10.79
C GLN A 83 -14.67 18.25 -11.70
N ILE A 84 -14.06 17.18 -11.15
CA ILE A 84 -13.71 15.97 -11.90
C ILE A 84 -14.97 15.33 -12.52
N LYS A 85 -16.06 15.20 -11.75
CA LYS A 85 -17.33 14.63 -12.24
C LYS A 85 -17.98 15.44 -13.36
N GLN A 86 -17.79 16.76 -13.33
CA GLN A 86 -18.42 17.72 -14.26
C GLN A 86 -17.59 17.96 -15.52
N LEU A 87 -16.37 17.41 -15.64
CA LEU A 87 -15.55 17.56 -16.83
C LEU A 87 -16.31 17.13 -18.09
N SER A 88 -16.32 18.02 -19.09
CA SER A 88 -16.80 17.73 -20.44
C SER A 88 -15.66 17.18 -21.30
N LEU A 89 -16.01 16.54 -22.43
CA LEU A 89 -15.01 16.07 -23.40
C LEU A 89 -14.14 17.25 -23.87
N GLY A 90 -12.83 17.07 -23.86
CA GLY A 90 -11.84 18.12 -24.15
C GLY A 90 -11.49 19.04 -22.98
N GLU A 91 -12.08 18.84 -21.79
CA GLU A 91 -11.70 19.61 -20.60
C GLU A 91 -10.73 18.84 -19.71
N ALA A 92 -9.85 19.59 -19.06
CA ALA A 92 -8.86 19.05 -18.11
C ALA A 92 -8.73 19.89 -16.85
N LEU A 93 -8.43 19.24 -15.72
CA LEU A 93 -7.99 19.87 -14.49
C LEU A 93 -6.46 19.81 -14.42
N VAL A 94 -5.86 20.93 -14.02
CA VAL A 94 -4.41 21.08 -13.85
C VAL A 94 -4.12 21.51 -12.42
N TYR A 95 -3.11 20.91 -11.80
CA TYR A 95 -2.63 21.28 -10.48
C TYR A 95 -1.12 21.50 -10.53
N LYS A 96 -0.68 22.70 -10.15
CA LYS A 96 0.75 23.08 -10.17
C LYS A 96 1.43 22.82 -11.52
N ASN A 97 0.74 23.15 -12.62
CA ASN A 97 1.14 22.93 -14.02
C ASN A 97 1.22 21.45 -14.46
N GLU A 98 0.69 20.52 -13.69
CA GLU A 98 0.63 19.10 -14.04
C GLU A 98 -0.82 18.68 -14.29
N LEU A 99 -1.02 17.84 -15.31
CA LEU A 99 -2.33 17.27 -15.62
C LEU A 99 -2.79 16.36 -14.49
N LEU A 100 -3.93 16.69 -13.88
CA LEU A 100 -4.53 15.95 -12.78
C LEU A 100 -5.62 14.99 -13.27
N ALA A 101 -6.54 15.51 -14.08
CA ALA A 101 -7.65 14.76 -14.66
C ALA A 101 -8.04 15.37 -16.02
N ALA A 102 -8.56 14.54 -16.91
CA ALA A 102 -9.08 15.03 -18.20
C ALA A 102 -10.17 14.08 -18.73
N ARG A 103 -11.16 14.64 -19.40
CA ARG A 103 -12.13 13.85 -20.16
C ARG A 103 -11.77 13.90 -21.64
N ILE A 104 -11.34 12.77 -22.16
CA ILE A 104 -10.76 12.65 -23.51
C ILE A 104 -11.17 11.34 -24.16
N THR A 105 -10.96 11.22 -25.48
CA THR A 105 -11.05 9.94 -26.17
C THR A 105 -9.67 9.29 -26.21
N MET A 106 -9.52 8.10 -25.64
CA MET A 106 -8.23 7.39 -25.54
C MET A 106 -7.91 6.64 -26.85
N LYS A 107 -7.75 7.35 -27.97
CA LYS A 107 -7.27 6.73 -29.21
C LYS A 107 -5.75 6.68 -29.28
N ASP A 108 -5.12 7.82 -29.14
CA ASP A 108 -3.70 8.01 -28.89
C ASP A 108 -3.66 9.09 -27.82
N PHE A 109 -3.24 8.76 -26.59
CA PHE A 109 -3.19 9.78 -25.53
C PHE A 109 -2.39 10.97 -26.02
N SER A 110 -3.07 12.04 -26.39
CA SER A 110 -2.48 13.26 -26.86
C SER A 110 -3.08 14.45 -26.12
N LEU A 111 -2.24 15.25 -25.53
CA LEU A 111 -2.63 16.51 -24.89
C LEU A 111 -3.31 17.48 -25.89
N ASN A 112 -3.14 17.25 -27.22
CA ASN A 112 -3.80 18.03 -28.27
C ASN A 112 -5.33 17.89 -28.29
N GLN A 113 -5.91 16.92 -27.57
CA GLN A 113 -7.35 16.78 -27.40
C GLN A 113 -7.92 17.71 -26.32
N ILE A 114 -7.06 18.36 -25.53
CA ILE A 114 -7.48 19.25 -24.46
C ILE A 114 -7.71 20.65 -25.05
N GLU A 115 -8.95 21.06 -25.05
CA GLU A 115 -9.39 22.37 -25.55
C GLU A 115 -9.44 23.42 -24.44
N LYS A 116 -9.69 22.96 -23.18
CA LYS A 116 -9.81 23.85 -22.04
C LYS A 116 -9.14 23.24 -20.81
N MET A 117 -8.26 24.02 -20.19
CA MET A 117 -7.60 23.69 -18.91
C MET A 117 -8.19 24.54 -17.79
N ILE A 118 -8.43 23.92 -16.65
CA ILE A 118 -8.99 24.52 -15.44
C ILE A 118 -7.97 24.32 -14.33
N ASP A 119 -7.43 25.41 -13.78
CA ASP A 119 -6.44 25.35 -12.72
C ASP A 119 -7.10 25.09 -11.35
N ILE A 120 -6.56 24.13 -10.63
CA ILE A 120 -6.90 23.86 -9.22
C ILE A 120 -6.00 24.72 -8.35
N THR A 121 -6.63 25.61 -7.58
CA THR A 121 -5.92 26.56 -6.72
C THR A 121 -5.90 26.15 -5.24
N GLU A 122 -6.74 25.20 -4.85
CA GLU A 122 -6.75 24.64 -3.50
C GLU A 122 -5.64 23.63 -3.28
N ASP A 123 -5.12 23.55 -2.05
CA ASP A 123 -4.08 22.57 -1.74
C ASP A 123 -4.64 21.16 -1.69
N LEU A 124 -3.99 20.25 -2.42
CA LEU A 124 -4.31 18.83 -2.44
C LEU A 124 -3.25 18.02 -1.69
N LEU A 125 -3.68 17.00 -0.97
CA LEU A 125 -2.78 16.05 -0.33
C LEU A 125 -2.37 14.98 -1.35
N PHE A 126 -1.15 15.09 -1.83
CA PHE A 126 -0.52 14.11 -2.73
C PHE A 126 0.37 13.13 -1.99
N PHE A 127 0.39 11.90 -2.48
CA PHE A 127 1.36 10.88 -2.12
C PHE A 127 2.42 10.84 -3.22
N THR A 128 3.65 11.21 -2.90
CA THR A 128 4.72 11.40 -3.90
C THR A 128 5.92 10.48 -3.69
N LYS A 129 6.00 9.81 -2.54
CA LYS A 129 7.10 8.92 -2.14
C LYS A 129 6.62 7.84 -1.16
N PRO A 130 7.34 6.74 -0.99
CA PRO A 130 6.92 5.62 -0.12
C PRO A 130 6.59 6.02 1.32
N THR A 131 7.30 7.01 1.89
CA THR A 131 7.03 7.47 3.26
C THR A 131 5.67 8.14 3.41
N ASP A 132 5.12 8.71 2.36
CA ASP A 132 3.82 9.38 2.41
C ASP A 132 2.70 8.39 2.71
N LEU A 133 2.87 7.11 2.32
CA LEU A 133 1.89 6.06 2.55
C LEU A 133 1.65 5.81 4.04
N PHE A 134 2.68 5.85 4.90
CA PHE A 134 2.48 5.75 6.34
C PHE A 134 2.29 7.11 7.02
N THR A 135 2.87 8.18 6.47
CA THR A 135 2.76 9.54 7.06
C THR A 135 1.33 10.08 6.98
N TYR A 136 0.68 9.88 5.83
CA TYR A 136 -0.68 10.35 5.58
C TYR A 136 -1.75 9.27 5.79
N ASN A 137 -1.37 8.11 6.32
CA ASN A 137 -2.28 6.98 6.48
C ASN A 137 -3.47 7.29 7.37
N GLN A 138 -3.30 8.11 8.42
CA GLN A 138 -4.43 8.55 9.25
C GLN A 138 -5.48 9.28 8.43
N VAL A 139 -5.06 10.28 7.66
CA VAL A 139 -5.99 11.07 6.84
C VAL A 139 -6.69 10.17 5.82
N ALA A 140 -5.94 9.21 5.24
CA ALA A 140 -6.51 8.26 4.30
C ALA A 140 -7.51 7.29 4.96
N ILE A 141 -7.21 6.78 6.16
CA ILE A 141 -8.15 5.92 6.92
C ILE A 141 -9.42 6.69 7.26
N ASP A 142 -9.29 7.91 7.77
CA ASP A 142 -10.45 8.73 8.15
C ASP A 142 -11.33 9.05 6.93
N PHE A 143 -10.71 9.40 5.80
CA PHE A 143 -11.41 9.65 4.54
C PHE A 143 -12.15 8.41 4.01
N ASP A 144 -11.46 7.28 3.97
CA ASP A 144 -12.01 6.03 3.47
C ASP A 144 -13.09 5.47 4.40
N PHE A 145 -12.93 5.64 5.71
CA PHE A 145 -13.92 5.22 6.70
C PHE A 145 -15.26 5.91 6.46
N GLU A 146 -15.28 7.24 6.31
CA GLU A 146 -16.49 7.99 5.98
C GLU A 146 -17.11 7.53 4.65
N LEU A 147 -16.25 7.25 3.65
CA LEU A 147 -16.70 6.81 2.34
C LEU A 147 -17.35 5.42 2.37
N ILE A 148 -16.73 4.44 3.06
CA ILE A 148 -17.19 3.04 3.03
C ILE A 148 -18.33 2.77 4.02
N THR A 149 -18.41 3.53 5.12
CA THR A 149 -19.41 3.29 6.17
C THR A 149 -20.68 4.10 5.99
N LYS A 150 -20.68 5.06 5.06
CA LYS A 150 -21.84 5.91 4.78
C LYS A 150 -23.08 5.08 4.50
N ASP A 151 -24.16 5.40 5.22
CA ASP A 151 -25.47 4.75 5.10
C ASP A 151 -25.44 3.22 5.38
N ARG A 152 -24.43 2.74 6.15
CA ARG A 152 -24.26 1.33 6.52
C ARG A 152 -24.24 1.17 8.04
N SER A 153 -24.58 -0.04 8.51
CA SER A 153 -24.54 -0.40 9.92
C SER A 153 -23.38 -1.37 10.18
N SER A 154 -22.65 -1.13 11.27
CA SER A 154 -21.62 -2.05 11.78
C SER A 154 -22.25 -3.29 12.39
N GLU A 155 -21.58 -4.45 12.27
CA GLU A 155 -21.86 -5.59 13.14
C GLU A 155 -21.56 -5.23 14.62
N PRO A 156 -22.25 -5.85 15.58
CA PRO A 156 -22.02 -5.59 16.99
C PRO A 156 -20.64 -6.08 17.44
N LEU A 157 -20.02 -5.33 18.35
CA LEU A 157 -18.81 -5.79 19.05
C LEU A 157 -19.18 -6.88 20.06
N SER A 158 -18.37 -7.96 20.14
CA SER A 158 -18.54 -9.02 21.14
C SER A 158 -18.48 -8.45 22.57
N GLU A 159 -19.32 -8.98 23.47
CA GLU A 159 -19.34 -8.62 24.90
C GLU A 159 -18.04 -8.95 25.63
N THR A 160 -17.22 -9.83 25.07
CA THR A 160 -15.88 -10.18 25.61
C THR A 160 -14.85 -9.10 25.35
N CYS A 161 -15.12 -8.15 24.44
CA CYS A 161 -14.22 -7.10 24.03
C CYS A 161 -14.47 -5.79 24.79
N GLY A 162 -13.39 -5.07 25.11
CA GLY A 162 -13.45 -3.74 25.71
C GLY A 162 -13.32 -2.63 24.66
N LEU A 163 -14.21 -1.62 24.69
CA LEU A 163 -14.12 -0.44 23.84
C LEU A 163 -13.88 0.82 24.67
N LEU A 164 -12.85 1.59 24.29
CA LEU A 164 -12.54 2.93 24.80
C LEU A 164 -12.75 3.96 23.68
N GLY A 165 -13.73 4.83 23.83
CA GLY A 165 -14.03 5.89 22.85
C GLY A 165 -15.45 5.82 22.33
N ASP A 166 -15.73 6.46 21.19
CA ASP A 166 -17.06 6.46 20.59
C ASP A 166 -17.27 5.19 19.75
N PRO A 167 -18.37 4.42 19.98
CA PRO A 167 -18.72 3.28 19.12
C PRO A 167 -18.90 3.63 17.64
N LYS A 168 -19.22 4.87 17.31
CA LYS A 168 -19.35 5.33 15.92
C LYS A 168 -18.04 5.32 15.15
N ASP A 169 -16.91 5.40 15.85
CA ASP A 169 -15.57 5.33 15.28
C ASP A 169 -15.05 3.90 15.12
N LEU A 170 -15.90 2.90 15.40
CA LEU A 170 -15.64 1.48 15.15
C LEU A 170 -16.62 0.95 14.12
N PHE A 171 -16.12 0.37 13.04
CA PHE A 171 -16.94 -0.33 12.05
C PHE A 171 -16.45 -1.75 11.85
N ILE A 172 -17.34 -2.70 12.03
CA ILE A 172 -17.08 -4.14 11.91
C ILE A 172 -17.92 -4.68 10.74
N GLU A 173 -17.25 -5.25 9.75
CA GLU A 173 -17.90 -5.86 8.59
C GLU A 173 -18.47 -7.24 8.90
N PRO A 174 -19.45 -7.72 8.11
CA PRO A 174 -20.04 -9.05 8.29
C PRO A 174 -19.01 -10.19 8.30
N GLY A 175 -19.19 -11.13 9.21
CA GLY A 175 -18.34 -12.30 9.37
C GLY A 175 -17.03 -12.06 10.11
N ALA A 176 -16.71 -10.83 10.49
CA ALA A 176 -15.55 -10.56 11.32
C ALA A 176 -15.72 -11.10 12.74
N GLN A 177 -14.64 -11.62 13.33
CA GLN A 177 -14.62 -12.24 14.65
C GLN A 177 -13.63 -11.50 15.55
N LEU A 178 -14.13 -10.98 16.68
CA LEU A 178 -13.32 -10.28 17.66
C LEU A 178 -13.67 -10.83 19.03
N GLU A 179 -12.66 -11.40 19.73
CA GLU A 179 -12.90 -11.98 21.06
C GLU A 179 -11.78 -11.58 22.02
N TYR A 180 -12.15 -11.24 23.26
CA TYR A 180 -11.22 -10.88 24.34
C TYR A 180 -10.15 -9.86 23.96
N ALA A 181 -10.50 -8.90 23.10
CA ALA A 181 -9.62 -7.82 22.64
C ALA A 181 -9.99 -6.48 23.27
N THR A 182 -9.04 -5.54 23.28
CA THR A 182 -9.30 -4.16 23.69
C THR A 182 -9.11 -3.21 22.51
N LEU A 183 -10.12 -2.38 22.26
CA LEU A 183 -10.13 -1.40 21.18
C LEU A 183 -10.21 0.01 21.75
N ASN A 184 -9.42 0.93 21.21
CA ASN A 184 -9.41 2.33 21.62
C ASN A 184 -9.55 3.23 20.39
N THR A 185 -10.74 3.83 20.23
CA THR A 185 -11.07 4.75 19.14
C THR A 185 -10.83 6.23 19.48
N LYS A 186 -10.37 6.55 20.71
CA LYS A 186 -10.10 7.94 21.11
C LYS A 186 -9.03 8.65 20.29
N THR A 187 -8.16 7.89 19.65
CA THR A 187 -7.04 8.40 18.85
C THR A 187 -7.27 8.29 17.34
N GLY A 188 -8.36 7.66 16.91
CA GLY A 188 -8.73 7.51 15.50
C GLY A 188 -9.64 6.32 15.27
N LYS A 189 -10.22 6.27 14.11
CA LYS A 189 -11.21 5.27 13.68
C LYS A 189 -10.62 3.88 13.53
N ILE A 190 -11.43 2.85 13.79
CA ILE A 190 -11.05 1.45 13.61
C ILE A 190 -12.04 0.80 12.63
N TYR A 191 -11.51 0.31 11.51
CA TYR A 191 -12.26 -0.47 10.52
C TYR A 191 -11.77 -1.91 10.52
N ILE A 192 -12.71 -2.85 10.69
CA ILE A 192 -12.46 -4.30 10.67
C ILE A 192 -13.17 -4.89 9.46
N GLY A 193 -12.42 -5.38 8.49
CA GLY A 193 -12.88 -5.89 7.21
C GLY A 193 -13.66 -7.21 7.31
N LYS A 194 -14.33 -7.56 6.22
CA LYS A 194 -15.16 -8.76 6.11
C LYS A 194 -14.35 -10.03 6.43
N ASN A 195 -14.93 -10.92 7.25
CA ASN A 195 -14.31 -12.17 7.69
C ASN A 195 -12.92 -11.99 8.34
N ALA A 196 -12.57 -10.80 8.79
CA ALA A 196 -11.32 -10.56 9.51
C ALA A 196 -11.40 -11.13 10.93
N GLU A 197 -10.25 -11.43 11.53
CA GLU A 197 -10.17 -12.01 12.87
C GLU A 197 -9.24 -11.21 13.77
N VAL A 198 -9.73 -10.85 14.96
CA VAL A 198 -8.92 -10.25 16.03
C VAL A 198 -8.91 -11.22 17.19
N MET A 199 -7.79 -11.94 17.35
CA MET A 199 -7.66 -12.98 18.36
C MET A 199 -7.51 -12.40 19.77
N GLU A 200 -7.62 -13.26 20.77
CA GLU A 200 -7.61 -12.93 22.18
C GLU A 200 -6.34 -12.20 22.61
N GLY A 201 -6.49 -11.26 23.53
CA GLY A 201 -5.40 -10.47 24.09
C GLY A 201 -4.85 -9.39 23.16
N CYS A 202 -5.46 -9.16 21.99
CA CYS A 202 -5.05 -8.06 21.11
C CYS A 202 -5.39 -6.69 21.71
N HIS A 203 -4.47 -5.74 21.57
CA HIS A 203 -4.65 -4.35 21.95
C HIS A 203 -4.59 -3.45 20.72
N LEU A 204 -5.73 -2.87 20.34
CA LEU A 204 -5.87 -2.03 19.17
C LEU A 204 -6.09 -0.57 19.56
N ARG A 205 -5.23 0.33 19.08
CA ARG A 205 -5.36 1.77 19.30
C ARG A 205 -5.36 2.49 17.96
N GLY A 206 -6.52 2.97 17.54
CA GLY A 206 -6.74 3.60 16.25
C GLY A 206 -5.88 4.85 15.97
N PRO A 207 -5.80 5.28 14.70
CA PRO A 207 -6.58 4.73 13.58
C PRO A 207 -6.02 3.41 13.04
N ILE A 208 -6.91 2.48 12.70
CA ILE A 208 -6.56 1.14 12.19
C ILE A 208 -7.53 0.73 11.08
N ALA A 209 -7.01 0.18 10.01
CA ALA A 209 -7.77 -0.54 8.99
C ALA A 209 -7.24 -1.98 8.87
N LEU A 210 -8.07 -2.96 9.22
CA LEU A 210 -7.80 -4.38 9.02
C LEU A 210 -8.62 -4.86 7.81
N GLY A 211 -7.96 -5.30 6.75
CA GLY A 211 -8.57 -5.72 5.50
C GLY A 211 -9.29 -7.08 5.60
N GLU A 212 -10.04 -7.39 4.56
CA GLU A 212 -10.79 -8.63 4.42
C GLU A 212 -9.91 -9.87 4.63
N GLU A 213 -10.43 -10.90 5.33
CA GLU A 213 -9.74 -12.18 5.57
C GLU A 213 -8.39 -12.04 6.31
N SER A 214 -8.11 -10.87 6.89
CA SER A 214 -6.87 -10.61 7.61
C SER A 214 -7.01 -10.87 9.10
N LYS A 215 -5.88 -11.10 9.77
CA LYS A 215 -5.89 -11.48 11.18
C LYS A 215 -4.88 -10.70 12.00
N PHE A 216 -5.31 -10.29 13.20
CA PHE A 216 -4.40 -9.99 14.30
C PHE A 216 -4.27 -11.22 15.18
N ASN A 217 -3.05 -11.77 15.26
CA ASN A 217 -2.75 -12.96 16.05
C ASN A 217 -2.73 -12.63 17.55
N LEU A 218 -2.85 -13.69 18.39
CA LEU A 218 -2.88 -13.62 19.86
C LEU A 218 -1.91 -12.59 20.44
N GLY A 219 -2.42 -11.70 21.28
CA GLY A 219 -1.62 -10.73 22.03
C GLY A 219 -0.97 -9.61 21.19
N ALA A 220 -1.41 -9.39 19.95
CA ALA A 220 -0.85 -8.34 19.10
C ALA A 220 -1.10 -6.94 19.68
N LYS A 221 -0.09 -6.07 19.58
CA LYS A 221 -0.13 -4.66 19.99
C LYS A 221 -0.07 -3.79 18.74
N ILE A 222 -1.22 -3.25 18.33
CA ILE A 222 -1.38 -2.49 17.09
C ILE A 222 -1.79 -1.06 17.42
N TYR A 223 -0.99 -0.10 16.98
CA TYR A 223 -1.28 1.30 17.25
C TYR A 223 -0.70 2.23 16.17
N GLY A 224 -1.03 3.53 16.27
CA GLY A 224 -0.72 4.49 15.22
C GLY A 224 -1.50 4.24 13.94
N PRO A 225 -1.44 5.10 12.94
CA PRO A 225 -2.13 4.91 11.67
C PRO A 225 -1.66 3.63 10.96
N THR A 226 -2.37 2.51 11.18
CA THR A 226 -1.96 1.20 10.67
C THR A 226 -2.99 0.64 9.69
N THR A 227 -2.55 0.32 8.49
CA THR A 227 -3.33 -0.36 7.45
C THR A 227 -2.77 -1.75 7.19
N ILE A 228 -3.60 -2.76 7.38
CA ILE A 228 -3.33 -4.14 7.00
C ILE A 228 -4.27 -4.49 5.85
N GLY A 229 -3.73 -4.66 4.66
CA GLY A 229 -4.50 -5.05 3.47
C GLY A 229 -5.07 -6.48 3.58
N PRO A 230 -5.76 -6.98 2.55
CA PRO A 230 -6.48 -8.25 2.62
C PRO A 230 -5.54 -9.46 2.78
N HIS A 231 -6.07 -10.52 3.39
CA HIS A 231 -5.43 -11.83 3.55
C HIS A 231 -4.08 -11.84 4.28
N CYS A 232 -3.82 -10.86 5.13
CA CYS A 232 -2.61 -10.75 5.94
C CYS A 232 -2.74 -11.43 7.30
N LYS A 233 -1.59 -11.75 7.91
CA LYS A 233 -1.51 -12.16 9.32
C LYS A 233 -0.49 -11.30 10.04
N VAL A 234 -0.90 -10.64 11.11
CA VAL A 234 -0.04 -9.72 11.87
C VAL A 234 -0.07 -10.07 13.35
N GLY A 235 1.09 -10.13 13.97
CA GLY A 235 1.31 -10.36 15.40
C GLY A 235 2.48 -9.54 15.93
N GLY A 236 2.72 -9.61 17.23
CA GLY A 236 3.75 -8.84 17.91
C GLY A 236 3.39 -7.36 18.00
N GLU A 237 4.38 -6.48 17.84
CA GLU A 237 4.18 -5.04 17.98
C GLU A 237 4.30 -4.31 16.64
N VAL A 238 3.29 -3.50 16.34
CA VAL A 238 3.18 -2.74 15.08
C VAL A 238 2.72 -1.32 15.35
N ASN A 239 3.43 -0.36 14.77
CA ASN A 239 3.11 1.06 14.86
C ASN A 239 3.24 1.74 13.50
N ASN A 240 2.17 2.38 13.03
CA ASN A 240 2.21 3.19 11.80
C ASN A 240 2.76 2.39 10.60
N LEU A 241 2.12 1.26 10.31
CA LEU A 241 2.50 0.31 9.27
C LEU A 241 1.45 0.24 8.17
N VAL A 242 1.88 0.18 6.93
CA VAL A 242 1.03 -0.14 5.77
C VAL A 242 1.50 -1.46 5.16
N ILE A 243 0.63 -2.47 5.13
CA ILE A 243 0.84 -3.72 4.38
C ILE A 243 -0.17 -3.78 3.25
N PHE A 244 0.28 -3.99 2.01
CA PHE A 244 -0.62 -3.96 0.85
C PHE A 244 -1.61 -5.12 0.81
N GLY A 245 -1.13 -6.35 1.10
CA GLY A 245 -1.97 -7.54 1.13
C GLY A 245 -1.16 -8.83 1.13
N TYR A 246 -1.80 -9.96 1.39
CA TYR A 246 -1.26 -11.32 1.25
C TYR A 246 0.07 -11.59 1.98
N SER A 247 0.46 -10.73 2.92
CA SER A 247 1.75 -10.76 3.61
C SER A 247 1.58 -11.17 5.07
N ASN A 248 2.63 -11.76 5.64
CA ASN A 248 2.60 -12.25 7.00
C ASN A 248 3.73 -11.63 7.82
N LYS A 249 3.36 -10.99 8.94
CA LYS A 249 4.20 -10.66 10.10
C LYS A 249 3.55 -11.32 11.33
N GLY A 250 3.40 -12.64 11.29
CA GLY A 250 2.52 -13.37 12.19
C GLY A 250 3.03 -13.57 13.62
N HIS A 251 4.27 -13.25 13.94
CA HIS A 251 4.94 -13.51 15.21
C HIS A 251 5.39 -12.22 15.91
N ASP A 252 6.03 -12.31 17.08
CA ASP A 252 6.63 -11.19 17.79
C ASP A 252 7.73 -10.50 16.98
N GLY A 253 8.23 -9.39 17.49
CA GLY A 253 9.09 -8.44 16.83
C GLY A 253 8.38 -7.13 16.53
N PHE A 254 9.16 -6.02 16.47
CA PHE A 254 8.65 -4.66 16.23
C PHE A 254 8.84 -4.22 14.79
N ILE A 255 7.79 -3.67 14.18
CA ILE A 255 7.86 -2.95 12.90
C ILE A 255 7.08 -1.65 13.02
N GLY A 256 7.76 -0.53 12.76
CA GLY A 256 7.15 0.81 12.82
C GLY A 256 7.51 1.69 11.63
N ASN A 257 6.62 2.66 11.30
CA ASN A 257 6.80 3.66 10.22
C ASN A 257 7.27 3.04 8.90
N SER A 258 6.53 2.03 8.42
CA SER A 258 6.99 1.13 7.36
C SER A 258 5.92 0.86 6.31
N VAL A 259 6.37 0.44 5.12
CA VAL A 259 5.48 -0.06 4.05
C VAL A 259 5.99 -1.42 3.59
N ILE A 260 5.09 -2.40 3.55
CA ILE A 260 5.37 -3.77 3.10
C ILE A 260 4.46 -4.09 1.91
N GLY A 261 5.03 -4.56 0.83
CA GLY A 261 4.33 -5.01 -0.36
C GLY A 261 3.49 -6.28 -0.15
N GLU A 262 3.15 -6.94 -1.23
CA GLU A 262 2.40 -8.19 -1.22
C GLU A 262 3.30 -9.42 -1.19
N TRP A 263 2.75 -10.55 -0.70
CA TRP A 263 3.41 -11.86 -0.68
C TRP A 263 4.70 -11.89 0.14
N CYS A 264 4.90 -10.89 1.01
CA CYS A 264 6.04 -10.84 1.93
C CYS A 264 5.85 -11.79 3.12
N ASN A 265 6.96 -12.29 3.64
CA ASN A 265 6.93 -13.09 4.87
C ASN A 265 8.02 -12.64 5.82
N ILE A 266 7.59 -12.13 6.97
CA ILE A 266 8.47 -11.65 8.03
C ILE A 266 8.64 -12.79 9.06
N GLY A 267 9.87 -13.27 9.20
CA GLY A 267 10.22 -14.32 10.17
C GLY A 267 9.99 -13.87 11.62
N ALA A 268 9.80 -14.85 12.49
CA ALA A 268 9.58 -14.59 13.91
C ALA A 268 10.71 -13.75 14.49
N ASP A 269 10.34 -12.83 15.40
CA ASP A 269 11.28 -11.93 16.09
C ASP A 269 12.11 -11.05 15.14
N THR A 270 11.60 -10.77 13.94
CA THR A 270 12.18 -9.74 13.06
C THR A 270 11.83 -8.37 13.60
N ASN A 271 12.87 -7.54 13.80
CA ASN A 271 12.73 -6.18 14.27
C ASN A 271 13.24 -5.18 13.23
N SER A 272 12.50 -4.09 13.02
CA SER A 272 12.93 -2.97 12.19
C SER A 272 13.01 -1.70 13.01
N SER A 273 14.22 -1.14 13.14
CA SER A 273 14.38 0.18 13.75
C SER A 273 13.71 1.25 12.90
N ASN A 274 13.01 2.19 13.52
CA ASN A 274 12.39 3.34 12.85
C ASN A 274 12.93 4.69 13.32
N LEU A 275 13.82 4.72 14.30
CA LEU A 275 14.41 5.94 14.87
C LEU A 275 15.90 5.75 15.06
N LYS A 276 16.70 6.73 14.65
CA LYS A 276 18.15 6.75 14.91
C LYS A 276 18.44 7.18 16.34
N ASN A 277 19.47 6.61 16.95
CA ASN A 277 19.89 6.95 18.33
C ASN A 277 20.25 8.43 18.53
N ASN A 278 20.69 9.10 17.46
CA ASN A 278 21.03 10.52 17.48
C ASN A 278 19.86 11.44 17.06
N TYR A 279 18.66 10.89 16.88
CA TYR A 279 17.44 11.60 16.46
C TYR A 279 17.58 12.35 15.13
N ALA A 280 18.59 12.04 14.33
CA ALA A 280 18.78 12.65 13.02
C ALA A 280 17.72 12.18 12.01
N GLU A 281 17.51 13.00 11.00
CA GLU A 281 16.67 12.66 9.84
C GLU A 281 17.05 11.30 9.25
N VAL A 282 16.05 10.52 8.90
CA VAL A 282 16.22 9.24 8.22
C VAL A 282 16.43 9.48 6.73
N LYS A 283 17.34 8.70 6.13
CA LYS A 283 17.53 8.66 4.68
C LYS A 283 17.05 7.34 4.13
N LEU A 284 16.37 7.36 2.99
CA LEU A 284 15.97 6.20 2.22
C LEU A 284 16.68 6.16 0.86
N TRP A 285 16.87 4.96 0.33
CA TRP A 285 17.34 4.81 -1.04
C TRP A 285 16.27 5.22 -2.02
N SER A 286 16.64 6.10 -2.96
CA SER A 286 15.82 6.49 -4.10
C SER A 286 16.33 5.75 -5.34
N TYR A 287 15.43 4.98 -5.97
CA TYR A 287 15.76 4.28 -7.23
C TYR A 287 15.89 5.25 -8.40
N ARG A 288 15.13 6.36 -8.40
CA ARG A 288 15.20 7.41 -9.42
C ARG A 288 16.57 8.07 -9.45
N THR A 289 17.07 8.49 -8.30
CA THR A 289 18.34 9.25 -8.21
C THR A 289 19.55 8.35 -7.91
N LYS A 290 19.32 7.07 -7.60
CA LYS A 290 20.33 6.06 -7.26
C LYS A 290 21.24 6.49 -6.10
N ARG A 291 20.65 7.12 -5.07
CA ARG A 291 21.36 7.56 -3.86
C ARG A 291 20.41 7.55 -2.64
N PHE A 292 20.99 7.68 -1.45
CA PHE A 292 20.24 7.89 -0.23
C PHE A 292 19.82 9.35 -0.11
N GLU A 293 18.51 9.60 -0.02
CA GLU A 293 17.91 10.93 0.09
C GLU A 293 17.25 11.12 1.45
N GLY A 294 17.26 12.35 1.95
CA GLY A 294 16.55 12.73 3.18
C GLY A 294 15.05 12.58 3.00
N THR A 295 14.40 12.05 4.03
CA THR A 295 12.93 11.88 4.04
C THR A 295 12.19 13.08 4.60
N GLY A 296 12.88 13.98 5.32
CA GLY A 296 12.29 15.02 6.16
C GLY A 296 11.76 14.48 7.51
N LEU A 297 11.93 13.18 7.79
CA LEU A 297 11.34 12.52 8.96
C LEU A 297 12.41 12.01 9.92
N GLN A 298 12.11 12.09 11.24
CA GLN A 298 12.88 11.41 12.28
C GLN A 298 12.53 9.92 12.37
N PHE A 299 11.29 9.56 12.01
CA PHE A 299 10.79 8.19 12.07
C PHE A 299 10.51 7.67 10.67
N ALA A 300 11.31 6.70 10.23
CA ALA A 300 11.07 5.92 9.02
C ALA A 300 11.78 4.57 9.15
N GLY A 301 11.03 3.49 9.06
CA GLY A 301 11.51 2.12 9.22
C GLY A 301 11.84 1.46 7.88
N LEU A 302 11.03 0.48 7.51
CA LEU A 302 11.23 -0.44 6.39
C LEU A 302 10.35 -0.06 5.19
N ILE A 303 10.92 -0.05 3.99
CA ILE A 303 10.19 -0.11 2.72
C ILE A 303 10.54 -1.44 2.05
N MET A 304 9.56 -2.32 1.87
CA MET A 304 9.80 -3.70 1.43
C MET A 304 8.96 -4.05 0.19
N GLY A 305 9.66 -4.36 -0.90
CA GLY A 305 9.03 -4.80 -2.15
C GLY A 305 8.43 -6.19 -2.06
N ASP A 306 7.58 -6.52 -3.01
CA ASP A 306 6.81 -7.77 -3.08
C ASP A 306 7.70 -9.01 -3.03
N HIS A 307 7.12 -10.11 -2.54
CA HIS A 307 7.76 -11.42 -2.44
C HIS A 307 9.05 -11.48 -1.60
N ALA A 308 9.45 -10.38 -0.94
CA ALA A 308 10.63 -10.38 -0.08
C ALA A 308 10.37 -11.13 1.25
N LYS A 309 11.40 -11.73 1.81
CA LYS A 309 11.30 -12.58 3.00
C LYS A 309 12.46 -12.34 3.97
N THR A 310 12.15 -12.38 5.26
CA THR A 310 13.17 -12.40 6.31
C THR A 310 13.15 -13.73 7.05
N ALA A 311 14.31 -14.20 7.47
CA ALA A 311 14.43 -15.30 8.44
C ALA A 311 14.00 -14.84 9.84
N ILE A 312 13.93 -15.80 10.76
CA ILE A 312 13.74 -15.51 12.20
C ILE A 312 14.91 -14.67 12.73
N ASN A 313 14.64 -13.81 13.73
CA ASN A 313 15.62 -12.94 14.39
C ASN A 313 16.35 -11.98 13.43
N THR A 314 15.73 -11.57 12.33
CA THR A 314 16.32 -10.59 11.41
C THR A 314 16.29 -9.20 12.04
N GLN A 315 17.40 -8.48 11.97
CA GLN A 315 17.54 -7.12 12.49
C GLN A 315 17.68 -6.13 11.32
N LEU A 316 16.71 -5.25 11.15
CA LEU A 316 16.72 -4.24 10.08
C LEU A 316 17.00 -2.86 10.66
N ASN A 317 17.88 -2.13 10.01
CA ASN A 317 18.23 -0.75 10.39
C ASN A 317 17.10 0.24 10.03
N THR A 318 17.16 1.40 10.69
CA THR A 318 16.34 2.58 10.35
C THR A 318 16.54 2.95 8.88
N GLY A 319 15.44 3.07 8.13
CA GLY A 319 15.50 3.48 6.72
C GLY A 319 16.01 2.38 5.78
N THR A 320 15.69 1.11 6.08
CA THR A 320 16.03 0.00 5.19
C THR A 320 15.06 -0.09 4.02
N VAL A 321 15.60 -0.23 2.81
CA VAL A 321 14.84 -0.48 1.57
C VAL A 321 15.21 -1.87 1.06
N VAL A 322 14.19 -2.72 0.86
CA VAL A 322 14.33 -4.11 0.41
C VAL A 322 13.66 -4.26 -0.95
N GLY A 323 14.42 -4.70 -1.93
CA GLY A 323 13.92 -4.96 -3.29
C GLY A 323 13.02 -6.20 -3.39
N VAL A 324 12.34 -6.32 -4.52
CA VAL A 324 11.42 -7.42 -4.82
C VAL A 324 12.15 -8.77 -4.75
N GLY A 325 11.51 -9.78 -4.14
CA GLY A 325 12.00 -11.15 -4.09
C GLY A 325 13.27 -11.39 -3.27
N ALA A 326 13.76 -10.41 -2.50
CA ALA A 326 14.92 -10.56 -1.65
C ALA A 326 14.66 -11.57 -0.52
N ASN A 327 15.67 -12.39 -0.19
CA ASN A 327 15.63 -13.34 0.93
C ASN A 327 16.76 -12.99 1.90
N ILE A 328 16.38 -12.55 3.12
CA ILE A 328 17.30 -12.05 4.13
C ILE A 328 17.40 -13.10 5.23
N PHE A 329 18.54 -13.76 5.36
CA PHE A 329 18.73 -14.84 6.34
C PHE A 329 20.13 -14.92 6.95
N LYS A 330 21.05 -14.09 6.50
CA LYS A 330 22.38 -14.02 7.14
C LYS A 330 22.32 -13.26 8.46
N SER A 331 23.12 -13.67 9.41
CA SER A 331 23.24 -13.01 10.71
C SER A 331 23.89 -11.64 10.62
N GLY A 332 23.56 -10.75 11.53
CA GLY A 332 24.05 -9.38 11.63
C GLY A 332 23.09 -8.37 11.02
N PHE A 333 23.51 -7.12 10.94
CA PHE A 333 22.72 -6.05 10.34
C PHE A 333 22.96 -5.99 8.82
N PRO A 334 21.95 -6.22 7.99
CA PRO A 334 22.07 -5.99 6.56
C PRO A 334 22.23 -4.49 6.25
N PRO A 335 22.74 -4.16 5.04
CA PRO A 335 22.83 -2.76 4.60
C PRO A 335 21.42 -2.13 4.47
N ASN A 336 21.35 -0.79 4.48
CA ASN A 336 20.09 -0.07 4.33
C ASN A 336 19.47 -0.19 2.91
N LEU A 337 20.24 -0.64 1.90
CA LEU A 337 19.72 -1.10 0.62
C LEU A 337 20.02 -2.57 0.46
N ILE A 338 18.96 -3.37 0.33
CA ILE A 338 19.04 -4.78 -0.02
C ILE A 338 18.43 -4.92 -1.42
N GLU A 339 19.26 -5.31 -2.38
CA GLU A 339 18.86 -5.42 -3.78
C GLU A 339 17.78 -6.50 -3.98
N GLY A 340 16.98 -6.35 -5.02
CA GLY A 340 15.99 -7.35 -5.38
C GLY A 340 16.65 -8.70 -5.67
N PHE A 341 15.95 -9.76 -5.34
CA PHE A 341 16.41 -11.13 -5.47
C PHE A 341 17.75 -11.46 -4.77
N SER A 342 18.17 -10.63 -3.79
CA SER A 342 19.33 -10.99 -2.95
C SER A 342 19.10 -12.31 -2.22
N TRP A 343 20.10 -13.21 -2.23
CA TRP A 343 20.07 -14.48 -1.49
C TRP A 343 21.03 -14.43 -0.31
N GLY A 344 20.52 -13.90 0.82
CA GLY A 344 21.29 -13.70 2.04
C GLY A 344 20.99 -12.36 2.70
N GLY A 345 20.90 -11.28 1.95
CA GLY A 345 20.60 -9.92 2.40
C GLY A 345 21.83 -9.04 2.64
N MET A 346 23.05 -9.53 2.36
CA MET A 346 24.29 -8.78 2.54
C MET A 346 24.85 -8.29 1.20
N LYS A 347 25.69 -7.26 1.24
CA LYS A 347 26.35 -6.75 0.04
C LYS A 347 27.24 -7.83 -0.59
N GLY A 348 27.07 -8.06 -1.89
CA GLY A 348 27.83 -9.06 -2.64
C GLY A 348 27.30 -10.49 -2.52
N ASP A 349 26.12 -10.67 -1.93
CA ASP A 349 25.43 -11.96 -1.92
C ASP A 349 25.02 -12.38 -3.33
N PRO A 350 24.95 -13.69 -3.60
CA PRO A 350 24.46 -14.16 -4.89
C PRO A 350 22.99 -13.79 -5.09
N LYS A 351 22.59 -13.73 -6.34
CA LYS A 351 21.21 -13.52 -6.74
C LYS A 351 20.39 -14.81 -6.57
N PHE A 352 19.18 -14.69 -5.98
CA PHE A 352 18.25 -15.80 -5.86
C PHE A 352 17.80 -16.25 -7.25
N ARG A 353 17.95 -17.53 -7.55
CA ARG A 353 17.67 -18.07 -8.88
C ARG A 353 16.21 -17.85 -9.28
N LEU A 354 15.99 -17.39 -10.51
CA LEU A 354 14.67 -17.02 -11.03
C LEU A 354 13.66 -18.16 -10.93
N GLU A 355 14.06 -19.39 -11.32
CA GLU A 355 13.18 -20.57 -11.25
C GLU A 355 12.76 -20.88 -9.81
N LYS A 356 13.65 -20.62 -8.84
CA LYS A 356 13.33 -20.79 -7.42
C LYS A 356 12.43 -19.67 -6.91
N ALA A 357 12.58 -18.45 -7.42
CA ALA A 357 11.67 -17.35 -7.13
C ALA A 357 10.24 -17.67 -7.60
N TYR A 358 10.08 -18.22 -8.81
CA TYR A 358 8.77 -18.70 -9.31
C TYR A 358 8.19 -19.79 -8.43
N GLU A 359 8.97 -20.83 -8.10
CA GLU A 359 8.52 -21.94 -7.24
C GLU A 359 8.01 -21.43 -5.90
N VAL A 360 8.73 -20.49 -5.28
CA VAL A 360 8.35 -19.92 -3.97
C VAL A 360 7.11 -19.02 -4.09
N ALA A 361 7.00 -18.22 -5.16
CA ALA A 361 5.83 -17.40 -5.43
C ALA A 361 4.58 -18.28 -5.65
N GLU A 362 4.67 -19.31 -6.50
CA GLU A 362 3.58 -20.24 -6.77
C GLU A 362 3.08 -20.93 -5.49
N LYS A 363 3.99 -21.42 -4.65
CA LYS A 363 3.63 -22.05 -3.36
C LYS A 363 2.99 -21.06 -2.40
N ALA A 364 3.49 -19.83 -2.31
CA ALA A 364 2.95 -18.80 -1.44
C ALA A 364 1.52 -18.39 -1.87
N MET A 365 1.34 -18.12 -3.17
CA MET A 365 0.06 -17.75 -3.77
C MET A 365 -0.95 -18.89 -3.72
N GLY A 366 -0.50 -20.12 -3.98
CA GLY A 366 -1.33 -21.33 -3.93
C GLY A 366 -1.95 -21.59 -2.55
N ARG A 367 -1.30 -21.17 -1.46
CA ARG A 367 -1.91 -21.23 -0.09
C ARG A 367 -3.15 -20.33 0.05
N ARG A 368 -3.31 -19.34 -0.81
CA ARG A 368 -4.49 -18.47 -0.92
C ARG A 368 -5.39 -18.88 -2.10
N LYS A 369 -5.14 -20.02 -2.73
CA LYS A 369 -5.84 -20.51 -3.93
C LYS A 369 -5.75 -19.54 -5.13
N ILE A 370 -4.69 -18.75 -5.19
CA ILE A 370 -4.40 -17.82 -6.29
C ILE A 370 -3.27 -18.46 -7.13
N PRO A 371 -3.48 -18.71 -8.43
CA PRO A 371 -2.44 -19.25 -9.29
C PRO A 371 -1.41 -18.16 -9.64
N LEU A 372 -0.14 -18.56 -9.79
CA LEU A 372 0.88 -17.72 -10.41
C LEU A 372 0.72 -17.85 -11.94
N LEU A 373 0.22 -16.80 -12.58
CA LEU A 373 -0.03 -16.77 -14.01
C LEU A 373 1.26 -16.50 -14.82
N GLU A 374 1.26 -16.79 -16.11
CA GLU A 374 2.41 -16.47 -16.97
C GLU A 374 2.73 -14.98 -17.00
N VAL A 375 1.71 -14.12 -16.95
CA VAL A 375 1.91 -12.67 -16.86
C VAL A 375 2.64 -12.27 -15.56
N ASP A 376 2.36 -12.93 -14.44
CA ASP A 376 3.07 -12.67 -13.18
C ASP A 376 4.54 -13.10 -13.27
N LYS A 377 4.81 -14.23 -13.91
CA LYS A 377 6.18 -14.71 -14.15
C LYS A 377 6.96 -13.77 -15.07
N GLU A 378 6.30 -13.21 -16.08
CA GLU A 378 6.90 -12.25 -17.01
C GLU A 378 7.28 -10.94 -16.29
N ILE A 379 6.39 -10.45 -15.41
CA ILE A 379 6.68 -9.30 -14.55
C ILE A 379 7.89 -9.60 -13.64
N ILE A 380 7.89 -10.74 -12.95
CA ILE A 380 9.00 -11.15 -12.08
C ILE A 380 10.30 -11.27 -12.87
N ARG A 381 10.29 -11.82 -14.10
CA ARG A 381 11.46 -11.93 -14.98
C ARG A 381 11.98 -10.56 -15.35
N THR A 382 11.12 -9.65 -15.82
CA THR A 382 11.50 -8.29 -16.20
C THR A 382 12.18 -7.56 -15.06
N ILE A 383 11.63 -7.68 -13.84
CA ILE A 383 12.24 -7.08 -12.64
C ILE A 383 13.59 -7.76 -12.34
N TYR A 384 13.65 -9.09 -12.46
CA TYR A 384 14.87 -9.87 -12.23
C TYR A 384 16.02 -9.44 -13.14
N GLU A 385 15.76 -9.11 -14.39
CA GLU A 385 16.75 -8.67 -15.38
C GLU A 385 17.27 -7.24 -15.12
N GLN A 386 16.53 -6.42 -14.35
CA GLN A 386 16.95 -5.06 -13.98
C GLN A 386 17.99 -5.03 -12.83
N TYR A 387 18.08 -6.10 -12.03
CA TYR A 387 19.07 -6.27 -10.96
C TYR A 387 20.24 -7.15 -11.45
#